data_e3b0d4948cbc8dc3cd5acfe83d0d2f0d
#
_entry.id   e3b0d4948cbc8dc3cd5acfe83d0d2f0d
#
_cell.length_a   1.000
_cell.length_b   1.000
_cell.length_c   1.000
_cell.angle_alpha   90.00
_cell.angle_beta   90.00
_cell.angle_gamma   90.00
#
_symmetry.space_group_name_H-M   'P 1'
#
loop_
_entity.id
_entity.type
_entity.pdbx_description
1 polymer ?
#
loop_
_entity_poly.entity_id
_entity_poly.type
_entity_poly.pdbx_seq_one_letter_code
_entity_poly.pdbx_strand_id
1 'polypeptide(L)'
;MKQTILLLFLFIVGLTPAKADNITVDGTNRSYNVIVPKNLGEGRPLLIFCHGYNQDAGWMQNSEFKNDQVSMEAVCDTAKFVCVFPNGINKSWDTSGNRDINFIKAIIDKMVTLHKIDRNRVYLGGFSMGGMLTYHAMNKIPDLIAAFAPCSGYPMGGATANANVRAIPILHIHGTSDETCAFSGAQPALNVWIRHNGCPTTAKVTNNYNGFGGCKMHVWGPGNDGSEVRLLELPNKGHWICKEKQVYTGKEIWNFCKRFSLNKTTPNVKITSPATGEKYVGFGPKNEVTFPDITITATADDPNGTVEKVEFYDGNTLLTTCTEKPYSATLTGATATKHTLKAVATDNDGETSTATVEVTFQAPTSLSLASGFTEGGAVPAGWTTYDSSEKRTGYSSGFSSGCRVLQFTGTTKGFSYGLYFRNINGNKHQGYAKYGLKDAGTTVSMAPGHYTLKYKMCNWNMADFGPIEIHIEKRTGNVSIASQTYTPNINIGNKTDNNFSSPAQQTFEFDITEQGDYVIAIYSAASEWSDAIIGQMYIMNNSYVATGIHTTQASQEGNERIYNLQGQNIRSLSQQKPGIYISNGKKIIKR
;
A
#
# COMPACT_ATOMS: atom_id res chain seq x y z
N MET A 1 -11.51 60.09 8.37
CA MET A 1 -10.38 59.37 7.73
C MET A 1 -9.53 58.79 8.84
N LYS A 2 -9.66 57.48 9.11
CA LYS A 2 -8.79 56.75 10.05
C LYS A 2 -7.83 55.90 9.22
N GLN A 3 -6.57 56.25 9.25
CA GLN A 3 -5.49 55.48 8.64
C GLN A 3 -5.19 54.29 9.51
N THR A 4 -5.39 53.07 8.96
CA THR A 4 -4.98 51.80 9.60
C THR A 4 -3.54 51.52 9.18
N ILE A 5 -2.62 51.59 10.12
CA ILE A 5 -1.21 51.20 9.92
C ILE A 5 -1.15 49.69 9.97
N LEU A 6 -0.80 49.07 8.85
CA LEU A 6 -0.53 47.63 8.74
C LEU A 6 0.93 47.38 9.15
N LEU A 7 1.17 46.85 10.37
CA LEU A 7 2.50 46.41 10.79
C LEU A 7 2.83 45.06 10.13
N LEU A 8 3.75 45.11 9.17
CA LEU A 8 4.33 43.94 8.53
C LEU A 8 5.41 43.36 9.48
N PHE A 9 5.09 42.26 10.20
CA PHE A 9 6.09 41.50 10.94
C PHE A 9 6.95 40.70 9.97
N LEU A 10 8.13 41.21 9.69
CA LEU A 10 9.19 40.47 9.02
C LEU A 10 9.71 39.39 10.00
N PHE A 11 9.33 38.13 9.82
CA PHE A 11 10.00 37.02 10.49
C PHE A 11 11.39 36.86 9.86
N ILE A 12 12.41 37.48 10.50
CA ILE A 12 13.81 37.15 10.25
C ILE A 12 14.01 35.73 10.84
N VAL A 13 13.97 34.72 9.98
CA VAL A 13 14.43 33.37 10.30
C VAL A 13 15.94 33.48 10.52
N GLY A 14 16.35 33.64 11.78
CA GLY A 14 17.75 33.64 12.17
C GLY A 14 18.38 32.30 11.80
N LEU A 15 19.16 32.28 10.74
CA LEU A 15 20.14 31.23 10.48
C LEU A 15 21.16 31.29 11.61
N THR A 16 21.11 30.35 12.56
CA THR A 16 22.20 30.18 13.51
C THR A 16 23.44 29.79 12.71
N PRO A 17 24.55 30.55 12.78
CA PRO A 17 25.79 30.16 12.12
C PRO A 17 26.23 28.78 12.63
N ALA A 18 26.73 27.93 11.72
CA ALA A 18 27.33 26.66 12.07
C ALA A 18 28.34 26.87 13.18
N LYS A 19 28.07 26.32 14.35
CA LYS A 19 28.94 26.48 15.52
C LYS A 19 30.15 25.59 15.33
N ALA A 20 31.34 26.19 15.19
CA ALA A 20 32.60 25.45 15.29
C ALA A 20 32.68 24.82 16.68
N ASP A 21 32.84 23.52 16.74
CA ASP A 21 32.98 22.76 17.99
C ASP A 21 34.40 22.20 18.11
N ASN A 22 34.83 21.86 19.32
CA ASN A 22 36.16 21.39 19.60
C ASN A 22 36.15 20.08 20.37
N ILE A 23 37.23 19.30 20.18
CA ILE A 23 37.47 18.05 20.91
C ILE A 23 38.98 17.85 21.08
N THR A 24 39.42 17.46 22.27
CA THR A 24 40.81 17.11 22.51
C THR A 24 41.06 15.67 22.12
N VAL A 25 42.05 15.43 21.25
CA VAL A 25 42.44 14.10 20.78
C VAL A 25 43.95 13.98 20.87
N ASP A 26 44.45 12.97 21.55
CA ASP A 26 45.90 12.74 21.78
C ASP A 26 46.61 14.00 22.26
N GLY A 27 45.99 14.75 23.20
CA GLY A 27 46.52 16.00 23.77
C GLY A 27 46.39 17.23 22.85
N THR A 28 45.88 17.09 21.64
CA THR A 28 45.74 18.18 20.67
C THR A 28 44.27 18.62 20.58
N ASN A 29 44.01 19.93 20.65
CA ASN A 29 42.69 20.50 20.44
C ASN A 29 42.36 20.51 18.92
N ARG A 30 41.30 19.80 18.53
CA ARG A 30 40.85 19.67 17.16
C ARG A 30 39.47 20.30 17.02
N SER A 31 39.21 20.95 15.89
CA SER A 31 37.94 21.61 15.62
C SER A 31 37.19 20.95 14.44
N TYR A 32 35.90 21.14 14.43
CA TYR A 32 35.02 20.70 13.32
C TYR A 32 33.77 21.58 13.25
N ASN A 33 33.13 21.63 12.08
CA ASN A 33 31.79 22.18 11.92
C ASN A 33 30.79 21.03 11.94
N VAL A 34 29.57 21.30 12.45
CA VAL A 34 28.50 20.31 12.51
C VAL A 34 27.18 20.91 12.01
N ILE A 35 26.47 20.14 11.20
CA ILE A 35 25.09 20.38 10.79
C ILE A 35 24.23 19.42 11.58
N VAL A 36 23.36 19.94 12.43
CA VAL A 36 22.37 19.16 13.18
C VAL A 36 20.99 19.58 12.72
N PRO A 37 20.22 18.68 12.08
CA PRO A 37 18.86 18.98 11.63
C PRO A 37 17.92 19.37 12.75
N LYS A 38 16.96 20.24 12.45
CA LYS A 38 15.84 20.49 13.36
C LYS A 38 15.04 19.22 13.57
N ASN A 39 14.65 18.94 14.82
CA ASN A 39 13.87 17.75 15.17
C ASN A 39 14.55 16.45 14.69
N LEU A 40 15.82 16.29 14.98
CA LEU A 40 16.63 15.16 14.53
C LEU A 40 16.05 13.80 14.96
N GLY A 41 15.58 13.67 16.20
CA GLY A 41 15.24 12.39 16.81
C GLY A 41 16.49 11.57 17.22
N GLU A 42 16.27 10.46 17.91
CA GLU A 42 17.33 9.52 18.31
C GLU A 42 17.60 8.46 17.23
N GLY A 43 18.73 7.79 17.30
CA GLY A 43 19.11 6.70 16.40
C GLY A 43 19.27 7.14 14.94
N ARG A 44 19.77 8.36 14.71
CA ARG A 44 19.96 8.91 13.36
C ARG A 44 21.37 8.71 12.84
N PRO A 45 21.57 8.65 11.51
CA PRO A 45 22.89 8.47 10.91
C PRO A 45 23.84 9.66 11.11
N LEU A 46 25.14 9.37 10.97
CA LEU A 46 26.22 10.35 10.96
C LEU A 46 26.99 10.24 9.63
N LEU A 47 27.17 11.37 8.94
CA LEU A 47 28.13 11.51 7.85
C LEU A 47 29.29 12.40 8.29
N ILE A 48 30.51 11.93 8.16
CA ILE A 48 31.75 12.71 8.35
C ILE A 48 32.33 12.94 6.96
N PHE A 49 32.62 14.21 6.60
CA PHE A 49 33.18 14.53 5.28
C PHE A 49 34.44 15.42 5.39
N CYS A 50 35.59 14.88 5.00
CA CYS A 50 36.90 15.48 5.15
C CYS A 50 37.24 16.39 3.95
N HIS A 51 37.81 17.57 4.22
CA HIS A 51 38.20 18.55 3.19
C HIS A 51 39.44 18.14 2.40
N GLY A 52 39.73 18.84 1.30
CA GLY A 52 40.95 18.69 0.52
C GLY A 52 42.18 19.37 1.17
N TYR A 53 43.37 19.16 0.57
CA TYR A 53 44.60 19.83 1.01
C TYR A 53 44.43 21.35 0.94
N ASN A 54 44.99 22.06 1.95
CA ASN A 54 44.93 23.52 2.10
C ASN A 54 43.51 24.12 2.22
N GLN A 55 42.51 23.28 2.48
CA GLN A 55 41.14 23.69 2.77
C GLN A 55 40.83 23.54 4.28
N ASP A 56 39.60 23.86 4.69
CA ASP A 56 39.08 23.70 6.05
C ASP A 56 37.60 23.32 6.03
N ALA A 57 37.07 23.05 7.24
CA ALA A 57 35.66 22.68 7.43
C ALA A 57 34.68 23.73 6.91
N GLY A 58 34.98 25.02 7.12
CA GLY A 58 34.13 26.11 6.68
C GLY A 58 34.09 26.22 5.15
N TRP A 59 35.24 26.06 4.49
CA TRP A 59 35.31 26.02 3.03
C TRP A 59 34.49 24.85 2.46
N MET A 60 34.67 23.67 3.02
CA MET A 60 33.94 22.48 2.53
C MET A 60 32.43 22.67 2.70
N GLN A 61 31.97 23.07 3.86
CA GLN A 61 30.56 23.25 4.16
C GLN A 61 29.91 24.36 3.33
N ASN A 62 30.54 25.55 3.29
CA ASN A 62 29.89 26.75 2.77
C ASN A 62 30.24 27.09 1.34
N SER A 63 31.35 26.54 0.78
CA SER A 63 31.76 26.78 -0.59
C SER A 63 31.65 25.56 -1.48
N GLU A 64 32.03 24.36 -1.01
CA GLU A 64 31.98 23.16 -1.83
C GLU A 64 30.60 22.48 -1.80
N PHE A 65 29.97 22.40 -0.62
CA PHE A 65 28.65 21.78 -0.49
C PHE A 65 27.48 22.77 -0.50
N LYS A 66 27.67 23.99 -1.00
CA LYS A 66 26.62 24.99 -1.05
C LYS A 66 26.74 25.90 -2.26
N ASN A 67 25.59 26.18 -2.85
CA ASN A 67 25.34 27.29 -3.77
C ASN A 67 23.89 27.78 -3.57
N ASP A 68 23.40 28.66 -4.44
CA ASP A 68 22.05 29.25 -4.34
C ASP A 68 20.92 28.23 -4.51
N GLN A 69 21.20 27.04 -5.04
CA GLN A 69 20.20 26.02 -5.37
C GLN A 69 20.27 24.77 -4.49
N VAL A 70 21.46 24.43 -3.98
CA VAL A 70 21.69 23.19 -3.22
C VAL A 70 22.56 23.45 -2.00
N SER A 71 22.29 22.75 -0.90
CA SER A 71 23.12 22.77 0.30
C SER A 71 23.08 21.43 1.04
N MET A 72 24.15 21.11 1.75
CA MET A 72 24.19 19.93 2.62
C MET A 72 23.21 20.08 3.79
N GLU A 73 22.99 21.31 4.28
CA GLU A 73 21.98 21.59 5.31
C GLU A 73 20.58 21.13 4.89
N ALA A 74 20.20 21.41 3.63
CA ALA A 74 18.90 21.00 3.12
C ALA A 74 18.78 19.48 2.99
N VAL A 75 19.87 18.79 2.60
CA VAL A 75 19.91 17.32 2.56
C VAL A 75 19.79 16.73 3.96
N CYS A 76 20.56 17.26 4.93
CA CYS A 76 20.50 16.83 6.34
C CYS A 76 19.12 17.06 6.95
N ASP A 77 18.52 18.23 6.71
CA ASP A 77 17.21 18.58 7.26
C ASP A 77 16.09 17.70 6.71
N THR A 78 16.14 17.37 5.42
CA THR A 78 15.17 16.50 4.78
C THR A 78 15.32 15.04 5.23
N ALA A 79 16.56 14.54 5.25
CA ALA A 79 16.87 13.13 5.50
C ALA A 79 17.12 12.80 6.98
N LYS A 80 17.22 13.82 7.85
CA LYS A 80 17.40 13.69 9.30
C LYS A 80 18.66 12.91 9.70
N PHE A 81 19.83 13.37 9.23
CA PHE A 81 21.13 12.87 9.67
C PHE A 81 22.07 14.02 10.06
N VAL A 82 23.02 13.74 10.93
CA VAL A 82 24.07 14.70 11.33
C VAL A 82 25.20 14.66 10.31
N CYS A 83 25.68 15.84 9.89
CA CYS A 83 26.86 15.93 9.05
C CYS A 83 27.97 16.70 9.76
N VAL A 84 29.18 16.14 9.80
CA VAL A 84 30.35 16.74 10.43
C VAL A 84 31.44 16.99 9.39
N PHE A 85 31.98 18.21 9.38
CA PHE A 85 33.14 18.61 8.60
C PHE A 85 34.31 18.86 9.54
N PRO A 86 35.26 17.91 9.68
CA PRO A 86 36.42 18.09 10.55
C PRO A 86 37.49 18.98 9.92
N ASN A 87 38.33 19.61 10.76
CA ASN A 87 39.53 20.36 10.36
C ASN A 87 40.80 19.52 10.50
N GLY A 88 41.52 19.36 9.41
CA GLY A 88 42.86 18.78 9.39
C GLY A 88 43.88 19.73 10.05
N ILE A 89 44.92 19.18 10.72
CA ILE A 89 46.02 19.96 11.25
C ILE A 89 46.78 20.61 10.09
N ASN A 90 47.02 21.92 10.18
CA ASN A 90 47.63 22.69 9.11
C ASN A 90 46.95 22.50 7.76
N LYS A 91 45.59 22.36 7.75
CA LYS A 91 44.77 22.14 6.57
C LYS A 91 45.19 20.89 5.78
N SER A 92 45.66 19.85 6.47
CA SER A 92 46.18 18.62 5.88
C SER A 92 45.77 17.39 6.71
N TRP A 93 45.82 16.23 6.10
CA TRP A 93 45.46 14.95 6.70
C TRP A 93 46.65 14.00 6.82
N ASP A 94 46.68 13.19 7.87
CA ASP A 94 47.56 12.04 7.99
C ASP A 94 46.92 10.84 7.27
N THR A 95 47.40 10.58 6.06
CA THR A 95 46.87 9.52 5.20
C THR A 95 47.58 8.17 5.35
N SER A 96 48.47 8.04 6.35
CA SER A 96 49.26 6.82 6.57
C SER A 96 49.32 6.38 8.04
N GLY A 97 49.20 7.32 8.99
CA GLY A 97 49.25 7.07 10.42
C GLY A 97 47.89 6.99 11.08
N ASN A 98 47.86 7.21 12.40
CA ASN A 98 46.63 7.07 13.19
C ASN A 98 46.11 8.45 13.72
N ARG A 99 46.81 9.53 13.50
CA ARG A 99 46.47 10.85 14.05
C ARG A 99 45.04 11.28 13.68
N ASP A 100 44.69 11.23 12.41
CA ASP A 100 43.38 11.65 11.96
C ASP A 100 42.35 10.53 12.05
N ILE A 101 42.76 9.27 12.06
CA ILE A 101 41.91 8.11 12.40
C ILE A 101 41.39 8.24 13.83
N ASN A 102 42.26 8.62 14.82
CA ASN A 102 41.84 8.84 16.20
C ASN A 102 40.89 10.04 16.32
N PHE A 103 41.08 11.07 15.51
CA PHE A 103 40.16 12.21 15.46
C PHE A 103 38.77 11.81 14.93
N ILE A 104 38.70 11.02 13.86
CA ILE A 104 37.42 10.48 13.32
C ILE A 104 36.72 9.64 14.41
N LYS A 105 37.42 8.75 15.10
CA LYS A 105 36.87 7.97 16.22
C LYS A 105 36.27 8.85 17.31
N ALA A 106 37.03 9.87 17.74
CA ALA A 106 36.59 10.80 18.78
C ALA A 106 35.33 11.60 18.35
N ILE A 107 35.22 12.00 17.06
CA ILE A 107 34.01 12.62 16.51
C ILE A 107 32.84 11.66 16.61
N ILE A 108 32.98 10.39 16.20
CA ILE A 108 31.92 9.39 16.27
C ILE A 108 31.40 9.27 17.70
N ASP A 109 32.30 9.05 18.68
CA ASP A 109 31.94 8.91 20.09
C ASP A 109 31.22 10.14 20.64
N LYS A 110 31.70 11.34 20.28
CA LYS A 110 31.09 12.60 20.69
C LYS A 110 29.68 12.76 20.07
N MET A 111 29.48 12.46 18.80
CA MET A 111 28.19 12.57 18.14
C MET A 111 27.19 11.54 18.68
N VAL A 112 27.60 10.30 18.94
CA VAL A 112 26.81 9.28 19.62
C VAL A 112 26.32 9.77 20.98
N THR A 113 27.21 10.37 21.76
CA THR A 113 26.90 10.88 23.11
C THR A 113 25.94 12.08 23.05
N LEU A 114 26.25 13.09 22.22
CA LEU A 114 25.52 14.37 22.19
C LEU A 114 24.18 14.28 21.43
N HIS A 115 24.15 13.54 20.34
CA HIS A 115 23.03 13.53 19.41
C HIS A 115 22.35 12.16 19.29
N LYS A 116 22.75 11.19 20.13
CA LYS A 116 22.18 9.83 20.12
C LYS A 116 22.22 9.18 18.74
N ILE A 117 23.34 9.36 18.03
CA ILE A 117 23.52 8.81 16.69
C ILE A 117 23.54 7.28 16.75
N ASP A 118 22.99 6.64 15.74
CA ASP A 118 23.14 5.19 15.53
C ASP A 118 24.59 4.87 15.14
N ARG A 119 25.30 4.16 16.02
CA ARG A 119 26.70 3.77 15.80
C ARG A 119 26.88 2.85 14.58
N ASN A 120 25.84 2.15 14.18
CA ASN A 120 25.89 1.24 13.02
C ASN A 120 25.70 1.98 11.69
N ARG A 121 25.24 3.24 11.71
CA ARG A 121 25.00 4.05 10.52
C ARG A 121 25.89 5.30 10.49
N VAL A 122 27.20 5.06 10.57
CA VAL A 122 28.22 6.08 10.43
C VAL A 122 28.88 5.95 9.05
N TYR A 123 29.00 7.06 8.36
CA TYR A 123 29.54 7.13 7.01
C TYR A 123 30.72 8.09 6.95
N LEU A 124 31.71 7.78 6.12
CA LEU A 124 32.89 8.61 5.95
C LEU A 124 33.14 8.91 4.47
N GLY A 125 33.28 10.17 4.16
CA GLY A 125 33.70 10.63 2.83
C GLY A 125 34.76 11.73 2.93
N GLY A 126 35.27 12.13 1.78
CA GLY A 126 36.20 13.22 1.73
C GLY A 126 36.59 13.57 0.29
N PHE A 127 36.99 14.84 0.12
CA PHE A 127 37.40 15.40 -1.13
C PHE A 127 38.93 15.42 -1.24
N SER A 128 39.48 15.07 -2.41
CA SER A 128 40.93 15.19 -2.70
C SER A 128 41.76 14.44 -1.63
N MET A 129 42.63 15.14 -0.86
CA MET A 129 43.36 14.54 0.26
C MET A 129 42.44 13.93 1.33
N GLY A 130 41.21 14.48 1.53
CA GLY A 130 40.17 13.84 2.35
C GLY A 130 39.68 12.53 1.79
N GLY A 131 39.63 12.38 0.44
CA GLY A 131 39.39 11.13 -0.24
C GLY A 131 40.51 10.11 -0.02
N MET A 132 41.78 10.55 -0.01
CA MET A 132 42.91 9.69 0.35
C MET A 132 42.82 9.18 1.79
N LEU A 133 42.45 10.06 2.75
CA LEU A 133 42.17 9.68 4.12
C LEU A 133 40.99 8.68 4.22
N THR A 134 39.97 8.86 3.40
CA THR A 134 38.82 7.93 3.32
C THR A 134 39.31 6.53 2.95
N TYR A 135 40.15 6.37 1.94
CA TYR A 135 40.76 5.08 1.56
C TYR A 135 41.65 4.51 2.67
N HIS A 136 42.40 5.37 3.38
CA HIS A 136 43.21 4.94 4.51
C HIS A 136 42.33 4.39 5.65
N ALA A 137 41.22 5.06 5.95
CA ALA A 137 40.25 4.67 6.98
C ALA A 137 39.56 3.32 6.67
N MET A 138 39.38 2.97 5.41
CA MET A 138 38.84 1.66 5.00
C MET A 138 39.66 0.49 5.57
N ASN A 139 40.95 0.66 5.71
CA ASN A 139 41.87 -0.35 6.28
C ASN A 139 42.06 -0.23 7.79
N LYS A 140 41.71 0.91 8.42
CA LYS A 140 41.98 1.19 9.82
C LYS A 140 40.77 1.09 10.74
N ILE A 141 39.61 1.46 10.24
CA ILE A 141 38.37 1.53 11.03
C ILE A 141 37.15 1.00 10.23
N PRO A 142 37.29 -0.13 9.51
CA PRO A 142 36.19 -0.67 8.71
C PRO A 142 34.93 -0.98 9.53
N ASP A 143 35.12 -1.41 10.80
CA ASP A 143 34.03 -1.84 11.69
C ASP A 143 33.33 -0.67 12.40
N LEU A 144 33.74 0.57 12.14
CA LEU A 144 33.09 1.78 12.67
C LEU A 144 32.33 2.55 11.58
N ILE A 145 32.52 2.23 10.30
CA ILE A 145 32.00 2.99 9.16
C ILE A 145 31.22 2.06 8.24
N ALA A 146 29.92 2.28 8.09
CA ALA A 146 29.04 1.41 7.32
C ALA A 146 29.28 1.54 5.80
N ALA A 147 29.57 2.75 5.30
CA ALA A 147 29.90 2.98 3.90
C ALA A 147 30.86 4.16 3.73
N PHE A 148 31.61 4.16 2.62
CA PHE A 148 32.66 5.14 2.34
C PHE A 148 32.39 5.87 1.02
N ALA A 149 32.66 7.19 1.00
CA ALA A 149 32.38 8.05 -0.16
C ALA A 149 33.56 8.97 -0.52
N PRO A 150 34.68 8.44 -1.05
CA PRO A 150 35.78 9.27 -1.53
C PRO A 150 35.38 10.04 -2.80
N CYS A 151 35.77 11.33 -2.87
CA CYS A 151 35.53 12.20 -4.01
C CYS A 151 36.85 12.78 -4.52
N SER A 152 37.11 12.67 -5.83
CA SER A 152 38.30 13.22 -6.53
C SER A 152 39.63 13.00 -5.77
N GLY A 153 39.75 11.82 -5.14
CA GLY A 153 40.94 11.48 -4.35
C GLY A 153 41.06 10.00 -4.09
N TYR A 154 42.25 9.46 -4.33
CA TYR A 154 42.65 8.07 -4.12
C TYR A 154 44.10 7.99 -3.68
N PRO A 155 44.59 6.88 -3.07
CA PRO A 155 46.00 6.77 -2.67
C PRO A 155 46.94 6.87 -3.84
N MET A 156 47.83 7.89 -3.86
CA MET A 156 48.76 8.14 -5.00
C MET A 156 49.79 7.02 -5.19
N GLY A 157 50.11 6.26 -4.15
CA GLY A 157 50.95 5.05 -4.22
C GLY A 157 50.21 3.75 -4.57
N GLY A 158 48.92 3.85 -4.96
CA GLY A 158 48.04 2.72 -5.20
C GLY A 158 47.19 2.34 -3.97
N ALA A 159 45.97 1.90 -4.22
CA ALA A 159 45.10 1.39 -3.17
C ALA A 159 45.51 -0.02 -2.73
N THR A 160 45.29 -0.32 -1.46
CA THR A 160 45.45 -1.66 -0.88
C THR A 160 44.22 -1.98 -0.06
N ALA A 161 43.83 -3.26 -0.01
CA ALA A 161 42.84 -3.78 0.91
C ALA A 161 43.48 -4.85 1.78
N ASN A 162 43.44 -4.67 3.10
CA ASN A 162 43.94 -5.68 4.02
C ASN A 162 43.02 -6.91 4.00
N ALA A 163 43.61 -8.10 4.00
CA ALA A 163 42.86 -9.36 3.84
C ALA A 163 41.76 -9.58 4.90
N ASN A 164 41.96 -9.06 6.12
CA ASN A 164 41.03 -9.24 7.26
C ASN A 164 39.96 -8.14 7.36
N VAL A 165 39.91 -7.21 6.43
CA VAL A 165 38.87 -6.16 6.39
C VAL A 165 37.59 -6.76 5.82
N ARG A 166 36.44 -6.45 6.41
CA ARG A 166 35.15 -6.85 5.84
C ARG A 166 34.93 -6.30 4.44
N ALA A 167 33.95 -6.81 3.74
CA ALA A 167 33.50 -6.19 2.49
C ALA A 167 32.96 -4.77 2.75
N ILE A 168 33.40 -3.79 1.95
CA ILE A 168 33.15 -2.36 2.18
C ILE A 168 32.33 -1.76 1.05
N PRO A 169 31.14 -1.19 1.31
CA PRO A 169 30.42 -0.38 0.34
C PRO A 169 31.16 0.93 0.04
N ILE A 170 31.38 1.22 -1.26
CA ILE A 170 32.15 2.37 -1.73
C ILE A 170 31.41 3.09 -2.86
N LEU A 171 31.22 4.41 -2.73
CA LEU A 171 30.87 5.32 -3.82
C LEU A 171 32.02 6.26 -4.10
N HIS A 172 32.73 6.07 -5.18
CA HIS A 172 33.75 7.01 -5.66
C HIS A 172 33.13 7.99 -6.66
N ILE A 173 33.30 9.29 -6.43
CA ILE A 173 32.79 10.34 -7.33
C ILE A 173 33.98 11.06 -7.94
N HIS A 174 34.04 11.19 -9.26
CA HIS A 174 35.22 11.76 -9.92
C HIS A 174 34.88 12.48 -11.22
N GLY A 175 35.50 13.63 -11.43
CA GLY A 175 35.42 14.39 -12.67
C GLY A 175 36.38 13.85 -13.76
N THR A 176 35.90 13.70 -15.00
CA THR A 176 36.71 13.15 -16.07
C THR A 176 37.84 14.08 -16.56
N SER A 177 37.74 15.38 -16.23
CA SER A 177 38.76 16.39 -16.54
C SER A 177 39.56 16.83 -15.30
N ASP A 178 39.62 15.95 -14.27
CA ASP A 178 40.45 16.20 -13.11
C ASP A 178 41.94 16.06 -13.43
N GLU A 179 42.66 17.18 -13.40
CA GLU A 179 44.10 17.25 -13.68
C GLU A 179 44.94 17.17 -12.40
N THR A 180 44.36 17.36 -11.21
CA THR A 180 45.04 17.31 -9.90
C THR A 180 45.17 15.88 -9.40
N CYS A 181 44.05 15.14 -9.36
CA CYS A 181 43.99 13.69 -9.15
C CYS A 181 43.45 13.08 -10.44
N ALA A 182 44.32 12.67 -11.33
CA ALA A 182 43.91 12.22 -12.68
C ALA A 182 42.83 11.14 -12.63
N PHE A 183 41.73 11.33 -13.37
CA PHE A 183 40.60 10.39 -13.40
C PHE A 183 41.02 8.95 -13.69
N SER A 184 42.07 8.77 -14.53
CA SER A 184 42.63 7.45 -14.89
C SER A 184 43.08 6.61 -13.68
N GLY A 185 43.37 7.21 -12.54
CA GLY A 185 43.77 6.50 -11.33
C GLY A 185 42.61 5.99 -10.48
N ALA A 186 41.37 6.46 -10.72
CA ALA A 186 40.20 6.06 -9.94
C ALA A 186 39.86 4.57 -10.14
N GLN A 187 39.81 4.11 -11.39
CA GLN A 187 39.47 2.71 -11.70
C GLN A 187 40.47 1.70 -11.11
N PRO A 188 41.81 1.88 -11.25
CA PRO A 188 42.81 1.03 -10.59
C PRO A 188 42.61 0.92 -9.09
N ALA A 189 42.33 2.05 -8.39
CA ALA A 189 42.05 2.06 -6.96
C ALA A 189 40.80 1.27 -6.62
N LEU A 190 39.72 1.44 -7.39
CA LEU A 190 38.46 0.69 -7.20
C LEU A 190 38.61 -0.79 -7.50
N ASN A 191 39.42 -1.19 -8.47
CA ASN A 191 39.62 -2.60 -8.82
C ASN A 191 40.17 -3.44 -7.66
N VAL A 192 40.91 -2.82 -6.74
CA VAL A 192 41.37 -3.48 -5.50
C VAL A 192 40.17 -3.87 -4.64
N TRP A 193 39.24 -2.93 -4.42
CA TRP A 193 38.07 -3.15 -3.59
C TRP A 193 36.98 -3.97 -4.29
N ILE A 194 36.85 -3.89 -5.61
CA ILE A 194 35.95 -4.77 -6.39
C ILE A 194 36.33 -6.24 -6.16
N ARG A 195 37.65 -6.55 -6.23
CA ARG A 195 38.14 -7.90 -5.96
C ARG A 195 38.01 -8.29 -4.49
N HIS A 196 38.37 -7.38 -3.58
CA HIS A 196 38.28 -7.62 -2.14
C HIS A 196 36.86 -7.93 -1.68
N ASN A 197 35.91 -7.17 -2.19
CA ASN A 197 34.48 -7.32 -1.88
C ASN A 197 33.82 -8.54 -2.59
N GLY A 198 34.52 -9.26 -3.46
CA GLY A 198 33.91 -10.33 -4.26
C GLY A 198 32.85 -9.84 -5.25
N CYS A 199 32.93 -8.59 -5.68
CA CYS A 199 31.99 -8.02 -6.64
C CYS A 199 32.22 -8.60 -8.05
N PRO A 200 31.18 -8.63 -8.92
CA PRO A 200 31.35 -8.93 -10.35
C PRO A 200 32.40 -8.04 -11.00
N THR A 201 33.20 -8.58 -11.90
CA THR A 201 34.27 -7.81 -12.60
C THR A 201 33.73 -6.82 -13.62
N THR A 202 32.50 -7.05 -14.11
CA THR A 202 31.82 -6.18 -15.09
C THR A 202 30.81 -5.31 -14.38
N ALA A 203 30.90 -3.99 -14.58
CA ALA A 203 29.93 -3.04 -14.02
C ALA A 203 28.61 -3.05 -14.80
N LYS A 204 27.51 -2.87 -14.09
CA LYS A 204 26.28 -2.34 -14.68
C LYS A 204 26.44 -0.83 -14.84
N VAL A 205 26.30 -0.32 -16.06
CA VAL A 205 26.50 1.11 -16.37
C VAL A 205 25.18 1.76 -16.72
N THR A 206 24.87 2.87 -16.04
CA THR A 206 23.76 3.75 -16.40
C THR A 206 24.31 5.02 -17.03
N ASN A 207 24.07 5.22 -18.32
CA ASN A 207 24.45 6.42 -19.06
C ASN A 207 23.44 7.55 -18.82
N ASN A 208 23.88 8.80 -18.94
CA ASN A 208 23.09 10.00 -18.67
C ASN A 208 22.38 9.94 -17.31
N TYR A 209 23.13 9.47 -16.32
CA TYR A 209 22.61 9.24 -14.96
C TYR A 209 21.89 10.48 -14.43
N ASN A 210 20.69 10.27 -13.85
CA ASN A 210 19.80 11.32 -13.38
C ASN A 210 19.49 12.45 -14.40
N GLY A 211 19.56 12.15 -15.70
CA GLY A 211 19.33 13.12 -16.77
C GLY A 211 20.50 14.10 -16.99
N PHE A 212 21.65 13.91 -16.33
CA PHE A 212 22.84 14.70 -16.57
C PHE A 212 23.64 14.12 -17.76
N GLY A 213 23.68 14.86 -18.86
CA GLY A 213 24.26 14.42 -20.13
C GLY A 213 25.71 13.96 -20.01
N GLY A 214 26.02 12.76 -20.49
CA GLY A 214 27.34 12.15 -20.44
C GLY A 214 27.77 11.61 -19.06
N CYS A 215 27.00 11.85 -18.00
CA CYS A 215 27.26 11.29 -16.69
C CYS A 215 27.03 9.77 -16.68
N LYS A 216 27.92 9.02 -16.03
CA LYS A 216 27.79 7.57 -15.91
C LYS A 216 27.86 7.13 -14.46
N MET A 217 26.94 6.25 -14.09
CA MET A 217 27.02 5.49 -12.85
C MET A 217 27.42 4.06 -13.17
N HIS A 218 28.60 3.67 -12.72
CA HIS A 218 29.10 2.30 -12.78
C HIS A 218 28.81 1.63 -11.44
N VAL A 219 28.26 0.41 -11.48
CA VAL A 219 27.92 -0.37 -10.28
C VAL A 219 28.51 -1.77 -10.41
N TRP A 220 29.42 -2.12 -9.52
CA TRP A 220 29.92 -3.48 -9.31
C TRP A 220 29.29 -4.01 -8.04
N GLY A 221 28.41 -4.98 -8.16
CA GLY A 221 27.71 -5.57 -7.03
C GLY A 221 26.43 -6.32 -7.42
N PRO A 222 25.79 -7.03 -6.47
CA PRO A 222 26.26 -7.17 -5.08
C PRO A 222 27.53 -8.03 -4.99
N GLY A 223 28.39 -7.69 -4.03
CA GLY A 223 29.52 -8.48 -3.57
C GLY A 223 29.18 -9.19 -2.24
N ASN A 224 30.23 -9.61 -1.52
CA ASN A 224 30.09 -10.22 -0.19
C ASN A 224 29.32 -9.26 0.76
N ASP A 225 28.46 -9.82 1.60
CA ASP A 225 27.61 -9.08 2.56
C ASP A 225 26.75 -7.99 1.93
N GLY A 226 26.38 -8.13 0.64
CA GLY A 226 25.61 -7.14 -0.10
C GLY A 226 26.38 -5.85 -0.41
N SER A 227 27.71 -5.86 -0.29
CA SER A 227 28.54 -4.69 -0.59
C SER A 227 28.49 -4.32 -2.06
N GLU A 228 28.67 -3.04 -2.35
CA GLU A 228 28.77 -2.51 -3.71
C GLU A 228 29.96 -1.56 -3.84
N VAL A 229 30.60 -1.59 -4.99
CA VAL A 229 31.54 -0.57 -5.41
C VAL A 229 30.93 0.22 -6.54
N ARG A 230 30.86 1.54 -6.42
CA ARG A 230 30.30 2.43 -7.43
C ARG A 230 31.29 3.50 -7.86
N LEU A 231 31.23 3.88 -9.14
CA LEU A 231 31.90 5.04 -9.69
C LEU A 231 30.87 5.97 -10.33
N LEU A 232 30.73 7.18 -9.80
CA LEU A 232 30.00 8.26 -10.46
C LEU A 232 31.00 9.07 -11.29
N GLU A 233 30.96 8.89 -12.61
CA GLU A 233 31.79 9.56 -13.60
C GLU A 233 31.10 10.85 -14.04
N LEU A 234 31.71 12.01 -13.70
CA LEU A 234 31.17 13.34 -13.98
C LEU A 234 31.85 13.92 -15.23
N PRO A 235 31.14 14.03 -16.37
CA PRO A 235 31.74 14.48 -17.61
C PRO A 235 32.20 15.93 -17.54
N ASN A 236 33.43 16.18 -18.06
CA ASN A 236 34.04 17.51 -18.18
C ASN A 236 34.15 18.28 -16.85
N LYS A 237 34.03 17.60 -15.68
CA LYS A 237 34.29 18.20 -14.37
C LYS A 237 35.77 18.03 -14.01
N GLY A 238 36.36 19.10 -13.52
CA GLY A 238 37.72 19.12 -12.97
C GLY A 238 37.76 18.67 -11.51
N HIS A 239 38.76 19.15 -10.77
CA HIS A 239 39.02 18.81 -9.36
C HIS A 239 38.08 19.55 -8.40
N TRP A 240 36.76 19.24 -8.41
CA TRP A 240 35.74 19.96 -7.64
C TRP A 240 34.61 19.03 -7.18
N ILE A 241 33.91 19.45 -6.13
CA ILE A 241 32.62 18.86 -5.73
C ILE A 241 31.52 19.28 -6.73
N CYS A 242 30.74 18.33 -7.21
CA CYS A 242 29.65 18.63 -8.13
C CYS A 242 28.45 19.25 -7.40
N LYS A 243 28.05 20.44 -7.88
CA LYS A 243 26.89 21.20 -7.34
C LYS A 243 25.71 21.24 -8.30
N GLU A 244 25.75 20.49 -9.38
CA GLU A 244 24.63 20.37 -10.31
C GLU A 244 23.45 19.66 -9.63
N LYS A 245 22.26 20.23 -9.77
CA LYS A 245 21.05 19.74 -9.09
C LYS A 245 20.76 18.25 -9.38
N GLN A 246 21.03 17.80 -10.59
CA GLN A 246 20.77 16.44 -11.04
C GLN A 246 21.69 15.41 -10.34
N VAL A 247 22.94 15.78 -10.12
CA VAL A 247 24.00 14.91 -9.57
C VAL A 247 24.75 15.60 -8.42
N TYR A 248 24.02 16.29 -7.56
CA TYR A 248 24.60 16.98 -6.41
C TYR A 248 25.31 15.97 -5.48
N THR A 249 26.61 16.15 -5.32
CA THR A 249 27.49 15.22 -4.59
C THR A 249 26.97 14.86 -3.21
N GLY A 250 26.47 15.83 -2.45
CA GLY A 250 25.93 15.57 -1.11
C GLY A 250 24.73 14.64 -1.12
N LYS A 251 23.84 14.80 -2.10
CA LYS A 251 22.68 13.93 -2.26
C LYS A 251 23.06 12.53 -2.76
N GLU A 252 24.03 12.45 -3.68
CA GLU A 252 24.52 11.16 -4.21
C GLU A 252 25.20 10.34 -3.10
N ILE A 253 26.02 10.99 -2.27
CA ILE A 253 26.64 10.37 -1.09
C ILE A 253 25.56 9.84 -0.14
N TRP A 254 24.57 10.68 0.21
CA TRP A 254 23.51 10.27 1.10
C TRP A 254 22.68 9.10 0.54
N ASN A 255 22.26 9.19 -0.73
CA ASN A 255 21.47 8.14 -1.38
C ASN A 255 22.21 6.81 -1.46
N PHE A 256 23.53 6.83 -1.56
CA PHE A 256 24.35 5.63 -1.49
C PHE A 256 24.49 5.14 -0.06
N CYS A 257 24.99 5.98 0.84
CA CYS A 257 25.38 5.61 2.20
C CYS A 257 24.20 5.12 3.05
N LYS A 258 23.04 5.78 2.95
CA LYS A 258 21.84 5.43 3.74
C LYS A 258 21.37 3.98 3.59
N ARG A 259 21.85 3.28 2.56
CA ARG A 259 21.52 1.88 2.24
C ARG A 259 22.32 0.88 3.06
N PHE A 260 23.30 1.32 3.87
CA PHE A 260 24.21 0.43 4.55
C PHE A 260 24.24 0.67 6.05
N SER A 261 24.27 -0.43 6.80
CA SER A 261 24.43 -0.48 8.24
C SER A 261 25.44 -1.56 8.62
N LEU A 262 26.18 -1.37 9.72
CA LEU A 262 27.07 -2.39 10.27
C LEU A 262 26.31 -3.53 10.94
N ASN A 263 25.12 -3.24 11.44
CA ASN A 263 24.22 -4.22 12.02
C ASN A 263 23.01 -4.38 11.11
N LYS A 264 22.92 -5.49 10.42
CA LYS A 264 21.78 -5.82 9.57
C LYS A 264 20.68 -6.39 10.43
N THR A 265 19.56 -5.72 10.51
CA THR A 265 18.33 -6.20 11.14
C THR A 265 17.26 -6.34 10.09
N THR A 266 16.45 -7.38 10.21
CA THR A 266 15.30 -7.54 9.31
C THR A 266 14.26 -6.45 9.57
N PRO A 267 13.56 -5.97 8.54
CA PRO A 267 12.47 -5.02 8.72
C PRO A 267 11.29 -5.67 9.47
N ASN A 268 10.49 -4.88 10.14
CA ASN A 268 9.22 -5.32 10.69
C ASN A 268 8.15 -5.20 9.60
N VAL A 269 7.27 -6.20 9.50
CA VAL A 269 6.09 -6.13 8.61
C VAL A 269 4.89 -6.74 9.31
N LYS A 270 3.72 -6.14 9.11
CA LYS A 270 2.45 -6.63 9.64
C LYS A 270 1.33 -6.34 8.65
N ILE A 271 0.55 -7.37 8.30
CA ILE A 271 -0.71 -7.19 7.59
C ILE A 271 -1.72 -6.62 8.58
N THR A 272 -2.35 -5.51 8.21
CA THR A 272 -3.33 -4.80 9.04
C THR A 272 -4.77 -5.11 8.63
N SER A 273 -4.97 -5.54 7.38
CA SER A 273 -6.24 -6.03 6.84
C SER A 273 -5.92 -6.94 5.63
N PRO A 274 -6.66 -8.05 5.44
CA PRO A 274 -7.64 -8.65 6.34
C PRO A 274 -7.00 -9.27 7.59
N ALA A 275 -7.85 -9.64 8.58
CA ALA A 275 -7.38 -10.41 9.72
C ALA A 275 -7.32 -11.91 9.38
N THR A 276 -6.47 -12.64 10.09
CA THR A 276 -6.44 -14.10 9.97
C THR A 276 -7.78 -14.71 10.38
N GLY A 277 -8.29 -15.62 9.55
CA GLY A 277 -9.54 -16.33 9.78
C GLY A 277 -10.77 -15.63 9.22
N GLU A 278 -10.64 -14.47 8.60
CA GLU A 278 -11.75 -13.82 7.90
C GLU A 278 -12.32 -14.72 6.79
N LYS A 279 -13.64 -14.65 6.64
CA LYS A 279 -14.39 -15.43 5.66
C LYS A 279 -15.12 -14.50 4.70
N TYR A 280 -14.99 -14.77 3.43
CA TYR A 280 -15.67 -14.06 2.36
C TYR A 280 -16.61 -15.02 1.65
N VAL A 281 -17.89 -14.64 1.55
CA VAL A 281 -18.89 -15.44 0.88
C VAL A 281 -19.07 -14.93 -0.55
N GLY A 282 -18.97 -15.81 -1.52
CA GLY A 282 -19.16 -15.49 -2.92
C GLY A 282 -20.63 -15.27 -3.30
N PHE A 283 -20.85 -14.76 -4.50
CA PHE A 283 -22.16 -14.45 -5.06
C PHE A 283 -22.38 -15.25 -6.35
N GLY A 284 -23.54 -15.85 -6.49
CA GLY A 284 -23.93 -16.54 -7.72
C GLY A 284 -24.31 -17.99 -7.51
N PRO A 285 -24.84 -18.62 -8.56
CA PRO A 285 -25.14 -20.04 -8.56
C PRO A 285 -23.83 -20.86 -8.44
N LYS A 286 -23.95 -22.10 -7.98
CA LYS A 286 -22.82 -22.98 -7.60
C LYS A 286 -21.67 -23.02 -8.61
N ASN A 287 -21.96 -22.91 -9.90
CA ASN A 287 -20.95 -22.99 -10.97
C ASN A 287 -20.51 -21.62 -11.51
N GLU A 288 -21.06 -20.52 -11.00
CA GLU A 288 -20.81 -19.15 -11.45
C GLU A 288 -20.58 -18.21 -10.26
N VAL A 289 -20.02 -18.74 -9.17
CA VAL A 289 -19.75 -17.96 -7.96
C VAL A 289 -18.64 -16.95 -8.25
N THR A 290 -18.92 -15.69 -8.02
CA THR A 290 -17.94 -14.61 -8.00
C THR A 290 -17.69 -14.18 -6.56
N PHE A 291 -16.46 -13.80 -6.26
CA PHE A 291 -16.08 -13.34 -4.92
C PHE A 291 -15.81 -11.84 -4.94
N PRO A 292 -16.02 -11.15 -3.81
CA PRO A 292 -15.66 -9.74 -3.71
C PRO A 292 -14.16 -9.57 -3.81
N ASP A 293 -13.72 -8.50 -4.46
CA ASP A 293 -12.33 -8.05 -4.37
C ASP A 293 -12.05 -7.59 -2.95
N ILE A 294 -10.89 -7.97 -2.41
CA ILE A 294 -10.48 -7.54 -1.08
C ILE A 294 -9.21 -6.73 -1.13
N THR A 295 -9.15 -5.69 -0.29
CA THR A 295 -7.95 -4.88 -0.13
C THR A 295 -7.09 -5.43 1.00
N ILE A 296 -5.84 -5.74 0.68
CA ILE A 296 -4.81 -6.15 1.64
C ILE A 296 -4.03 -4.90 2.00
N THR A 297 -3.88 -4.61 3.29
CA THR A 297 -3.07 -3.49 3.77
C THR A 297 -2.01 -3.98 4.74
N ALA A 298 -0.85 -3.33 4.72
CA ALA A 298 0.24 -3.65 5.64
C ALA A 298 0.94 -2.39 6.18
N THR A 299 1.55 -2.53 7.34
CA THR A 299 2.55 -1.61 7.85
C THR A 299 3.91 -2.27 7.80
N ALA A 300 4.92 -1.50 7.45
CA ALA A 300 6.31 -1.94 7.53
C ALA A 300 7.20 -0.78 7.99
N ASP A 301 8.20 -1.09 8.80
CA ASP A 301 9.25 -0.21 9.26
C ASP A 301 10.55 -0.98 9.41
N ASP A 302 11.67 -0.28 9.31
CA ASP A 302 12.99 -0.83 9.54
C ASP A 302 13.67 -0.08 10.69
N PRO A 303 14.07 -0.78 11.77
CA PRO A 303 14.66 -0.16 12.95
C PRO A 303 15.99 0.55 12.71
N ASN A 304 16.78 0.09 11.73
CA ASN A 304 18.12 0.58 11.46
C ASN A 304 18.30 1.18 10.07
N GLY A 305 17.23 1.29 9.26
CA GLY A 305 17.31 1.77 7.90
C GLY A 305 15.98 2.27 7.34
N THR A 306 15.67 1.84 6.14
CA THR A 306 14.42 2.17 5.43
C THR A 306 13.88 0.95 4.70
N VAL A 307 12.56 0.79 4.73
CA VAL A 307 11.89 -0.21 3.88
C VAL A 307 12.00 0.23 2.43
N GLU A 308 12.60 -0.60 1.59
CA GLU A 308 12.75 -0.35 0.15
C GLU A 308 11.47 -0.70 -0.62
N LYS A 309 10.86 -1.84 -0.27
CA LYS A 309 9.61 -2.31 -0.89
C LYS A 309 8.82 -3.22 0.03
N VAL A 310 7.51 -3.31 -0.25
CA VAL A 310 6.61 -4.34 0.28
C VAL A 310 5.93 -5.03 -0.89
N GLU A 311 6.09 -6.34 -0.98
CA GLU A 311 5.48 -7.18 -2.00
C GLU A 311 4.33 -7.98 -1.39
N PHE A 312 3.19 -7.98 -2.06
CA PHE A 312 2.00 -8.72 -1.64
C PHE A 312 1.78 -9.95 -2.53
N TYR A 313 1.43 -11.06 -1.90
CA TYR A 313 1.20 -12.33 -2.58
C TYR A 313 -0.09 -13.00 -2.13
N ASP A 314 -0.70 -13.77 -3.03
CA ASP A 314 -1.64 -14.84 -2.71
C ASP A 314 -0.95 -16.19 -2.97
N GLY A 315 -0.69 -16.93 -1.90
CA GLY A 315 0.19 -18.11 -1.95
C GLY A 315 1.58 -17.74 -2.45
N ASN A 316 1.89 -18.13 -3.68
CA ASN A 316 3.16 -17.80 -4.37
C ASN A 316 2.97 -16.82 -5.54
N THR A 317 1.74 -16.38 -5.79
CA THR A 317 1.43 -15.44 -6.87
C THR A 317 1.63 -14.02 -6.39
N LEU A 318 2.52 -13.26 -7.02
CA LEU A 318 2.72 -11.83 -6.75
C LEU A 318 1.48 -11.05 -7.20
N LEU A 319 0.90 -10.26 -6.29
CA LEU A 319 -0.22 -9.37 -6.57
C LEU A 319 0.27 -7.98 -6.94
N THR A 320 1.16 -7.41 -6.13
CA THR A 320 1.74 -6.09 -6.39
C THR A 320 3.03 -5.86 -5.60
N THR A 321 3.81 -4.86 -6.02
CA THR A 321 4.99 -4.34 -5.32
C THR A 321 4.76 -2.86 -5.03
N CYS A 322 4.86 -2.47 -3.75
CA CYS A 322 4.76 -1.08 -3.28
C CYS A 322 6.13 -0.59 -2.83
N THR A 323 6.60 0.54 -3.37
CA THR A 323 7.87 1.19 -2.97
C THR A 323 7.66 2.40 -2.05
N GLU A 324 6.41 2.80 -1.84
CA GLU A 324 6.03 3.94 -1.00
C GLU A 324 4.77 3.61 -0.19
N LYS A 325 4.62 4.27 0.97
CA LYS A 325 3.40 4.18 1.78
C LYS A 325 2.25 4.96 1.12
N PRO A 326 0.99 4.52 1.28
CA PRO A 326 0.52 3.34 2.01
C PRO A 326 0.76 2.03 1.26
N TYR A 327 1.17 0.96 1.97
CA TYR A 327 1.36 -0.34 1.36
C TYR A 327 0.02 -1.08 1.26
N SER A 328 -0.45 -1.32 0.05
CA SER A 328 -1.71 -2.02 -0.19
C SER A 328 -1.74 -2.76 -1.51
N ALA A 329 -2.53 -3.83 -1.57
CA ALA A 329 -2.81 -4.62 -2.76
C ALA A 329 -4.29 -4.97 -2.82
N THR A 330 -4.79 -5.29 -4.01
CA THR A 330 -6.14 -5.84 -4.18
C THR A 330 -6.03 -7.27 -4.70
N LEU A 331 -6.65 -8.21 -3.98
CA LEU A 331 -6.87 -9.57 -4.49
C LEU A 331 -8.18 -9.58 -5.27
N THR A 332 -8.09 -9.91 -6.55
CA THR A 332 -9.24 -10.06 -7.47
C THR A 332 -9.34 -11.50 -7.95
N GLY A 333 -10.54 -11.92 -8.35
CA GLY A 333 -10.75 -13.25 -8.95
C GLY A 333 -10.43 -14.42 -8.01
N ALA A 334 -10.61 -14.24 -6.70
CA ALA A 334 -10.40 -15.29 -5.71
C ALA A 334 -11.28 -16.52 -6.01
N THR A 335 -10.81 -17.70 -5.61
CA THR A 335 -11.53 -18.96 -5.75
C THR A 335 -12.06 -19.45 -4.41
N ALA A 336 -13.07 -20.35 -4.44
CA ALA A 336 -13.70 -20.88 -3.22
C ALA A 336 -12.77 -21.82 -2.45
N THR A 337 -11.71 -21.28 -1.89
CA THR A 337 -10.73 -22.04 -1.10
C THR A 337 -10.17 -21.16 0.05
N LYS A 338 -9.27 -21.74 0.80
CA LYS A 338 -8.42 -21.03 1.74
C LYS A 338 -7.28 -20.36 0.97
N HIS A 339 -7.08 -19.08 1.19
CA HIS A 339 -6.01 -18.27 0.61
C HIS A 339 -5.03 -17.88 1.71
N THR A 340 -3.75 -17.95 1.41
CA THR A 340 -2.67 -17.49 2.29
C THR A 340 -2.08 -16.22 1.72
N LEU A 341 -2.46 -15.09 2.30
CA LEU A 341 -1.97 -13.78 1.88
C LEU A 341 -0.68 -13.46 2.60
N LYS A 342 0.32 -12.98 1.85
CA LYS A 342 1.65 -12.63 2.39
C LYS A 342 1.98 -11.19 2.07
N ALA A 343 2.62 -10.52 3.02
CA ALA A 343 3.32 -9.25 2.79
C ALA A 343 4.80 -9.47 3.13
N VAL A 344 5.68 -9.26 2.15
CA VAL A 344 7.12 -9.39 2.29
C VAL A 344 7.73 -8.00 2.22
N ALA A 345 8.29 -7.52 3.33
CA ALA A 345 9.05 -6.28 3.35
C ALA A 345 10.51 -6.58 3.07
N THR A 346 11.15 -5.79 2.23
CA THR A 346 12.58 -5.76 1.99
C THR A 346 13.12 -4.40 2.43
N ASP A 347 14.17 -4.38 3.21
CA ASP A 347 14.83 -3.15 3.61
C ASP A 347 15.93 -2.71 2.63
N ASN A 348 16.58 -1.60 2.94
CA ASN A 348 17.67 -1.05 2.13
C ASN A 348 18.97 -1.86 2.19
N ASP A 349 19.09 -2.80 3.11
CA ASP A 349 20.23 -3.72 3.25
C ASP A 349 19.97 -5.06 2.54
N GLY A 350 18.75 -5.25 1.99
CA GLY A 350 18.30 -6.46 1.32
C GLY A 350 17.79 -7.54 2.28
N GLU A 351 17.70 -7.25 3.58
CA GLU A 351 17.09 -8.16 4.55
C GLU A 351 15.57 -8.19 4.38
N THR A 352 14.96 -9.32 4.66
CA THR A 352 13.53 -9.50 4.43
C THR A 352 12.81 -10.02 5.66
N SER A 353 11.55 -9.63 5.81
CA SER A 353 10.62 -10.27 6.72
C SER A 353 9.27 -10.49 6.06
N THR A 354 8.51 -11.45 6.59
CA THR A 354 7.23 -11.86 6.02
C THR A 354 6.15 -11.89 7.08
N ALA A 355 5.02 -11.25 6.80
CA ALA A 355 3.78 -11.43 7.54
C ALA A 355 2.79 -12.23 6.69
N THR A 356 2.01 -13.10 7.33
CA THR A 356 1.00 -13.91 6.67
C THR A 356 -0.33 -13.85 7.40
N VAL A 357 -1.42 -13.87 6.63
CA VAL A 357 -2.77 -14.08 7.14
C VAL A 357 -3.49 -15.11 6.27
N GLU A 358 -4.37 -15.88 6.87
CA GLU A 358 -5.19 -16.85 6.16
C GLU A 358 -6.62 -16.36 6.12
N VAL A 359 -7.20 -16.33 4.93
CA VAL A 359 -8.59 -16.00 4.70
C VAL A 359 -9.28 -17.15 3.96
N THR A 360 -10.59 -17.26 4.09
CA THR A 360 -11.35 -18.31 3.42
C THR A 360 -12.41 -17.70 2.54
N PHE A 361 -12.37 -18.02 1.25
CA PHE A 361 -13.44 -17.74 0.32
C PHE A 361 -14.30 -19.02 0.22
N GLN A 362 -15.57 -18.87 0.49
CA GLN A 362 -16.50 -19.98 0.47
C GLN A 362 -17.69 -19.67 -0.46
N ALA A 363 -18.12 -20.69 -1.20
CA ALA A 363 -19.34 -20.56 -1.96
C ALA A 363 -20.51 -20.24 -1.01
N PRO A 364 -21.48 -19.43 -1.45
CA PRO A 364 -22.64 -19.13 -0.63
C PRO A 364 -23.36 -20.42 -0.26
N THR A 365 -23.74 -20.56 1.00
CA THR A 365 -24.72 -21.55 1.44
C THR A 365 -26.12 -21.09 1.00
N SER A 366 -26.22 -20.54 -0.21
CA SER A 366 -27.39 -19.87 -0.68
C SER A 366 -28.22 -20.80 -1.56
N LEU A 367 -29.49 -20.61 -1.47
CA LEU A 367 -30.44 -21.22 -2.33
C LEU A 367 -30.43 -20.47 -3.67
N SER A 368 -30.08 -21.15 -4.75
CA SER A 368 -30.34 -20.64 -6.08
C SER A 368 -31.82 -20.81 -6.40
N LEU A 369 -32.55 -19.73 -6.47
CA LEU A 369 -33.96 -19.72 -6.76
C LEU A 369 -34.27 -19.85 -8.28
N ALA A 370 -33.23 -19.75 -9.10
CA ALA A 370 -33.36 -19.75 -10.56
C ALA A 370 -33.04 -21.09 -11.23
N SER A 371 -32.54 -22.05 -10.48
CA SER A 371 -32.19 -23.35 -11.05
C SER A 371 -33.45 -24.15 -11.39
N GLY A 372 -33.60 -24.53 -12.66
CA GLY A 372 -34.65 -25.45 -13.10
C GLY A 372 -35.81 -24.83 -13.86
N PHE A 373 -35.81 -23.54 -14.21
CA PHE A 373 -36.73 -23.00 -15.18
C PHE A 373 -36.45 -23.62 -16.55
N THR A 374 -37.40 -24.43 -17.08
CA THR A 374 -37.25 -25.15 -18.35
C THR A 374 -38.36 -24.77 -19.30
N GLU A 375 -38.11 -24.94 -20.61
CA GLU A 375 -39.12 -24.77 -21.63
C GLU A 375 -40.28 -25.77 -21.43
N GLY A 376 -41.50 -25.30 -21.68
CA GLY A 376 -42.69 -26.15 -21.64
C GLY A 376 -43.45 -26.14 -20.32
N GLY A 377 -43.08 -25.32 -19.36
CA GLY A 377 -44.00 -24.88 -18.33
C GLY A 377 -44.01 -25.62 -17.01
N ALA A 378 -43.08 -26.51 -16.73
CA ALA A 378 -42.96 -27.04 -15.39
C ALA A 378 -42.41 -25.95 -14.46
N VAL A 379 -43.14 -25.53 -13.44
CA VAL A 379 -42.67 -24.67 -12.39
C VAL A 379 -41.61 -25.43 -11.58
N PRO A 380 -40.41 -24.90 -11.39
CA PRO A 380 -39.37 -25.62 -10.67
C PRO A 380 -39.79 -25.97 -9.25
N ALA A 381 -39.22 -27.05 -8.71
CA ALA A 381 -39.46 -27.44 -7.32
C ALA A 381 -39.21 -26.28 -6.35
N GLY A 382 -40.12 -26.09 -5.43
CA GLY A 382 -40.05 -24.97 -4.46
C GLY A 382 -40.83 -23.73 -4.86
N TRP A 383 -41.18 -23.56 -6.13
CA TRP A 383 -42.00 -22.46 -6.61
C TRP A 383 -43.47 -22.82 -6.68
N THR A 384 -44.32 -21.89 -6.33
CA THR A 384 -45.76 -21.91 -6.56
C THR A 384 -46.14 -20.64 -7.30
N THR A 385 -46.76 -20.76 -8.44
CA THR A 385 -47.27 -19.63 -9.23
C THR A 385 -48.78 -19.59 -9.21
N TYR A 386 -49.35 -18.41 -9.24
CA TYR A 386 -50.78 -18.23 -9.31
C TYR A 386 -51.15 -17.34 -10.49
N ASP A 387 -52.08 -17.83 -11.29
CA ASP A 387 -52.75 -17.15 -12.38
C ASP A 387 -54.21 -16.97 -12.01
N SER A 388 -54.68 -15.73 -11.93
CA SER A 388 -56.02 -15.40 -11.50
C SER A 388 -57.10 -15.85 -12.50
N SER A 389 -56.75 -16.08 -13.76
CA SER A 389 -57.70 -16.48 -14.80
C SER A 389 -57.96 -17.98 -14.83
N GLU A 390 -56.95 -18.78 -14.50
CA GLU A 390 -57.03 -20.22 -14.66
C GLU A 390 -56.72 -21.04 -13.41
N LYS A 391 -56.33 -20.40 -12.31
CA LYS A 391 -55.89 -21.04 -11.06
C LYS A 391 -54.87 -22.16 -11.30
N ARG A 392 -53.96 -21.96 -12.28
CA ARG A 392 -52.97 -22.96 -12.68
C ARG A 392 -51.56 -22.62 -12.18
N THR A 393 -50.87 -23.67 -11.83
CA THR A 393 -49.42 -23.67 -11.73
C THR A 393 -48.83 -24.15 -13.04
N GLY A 394 -48.02 -23.36 -13.76
CA GLY A 394 -47.37 -23.77 -14.99
C GLY A 394 -47.69 -22.91 -16.22
N TYR A 395 -47.34 -23.44 -17.41
CA TYR A 395 -47.49 -22.75 -18.70
C TYR A 395 -48.89 -22.83 -19.23
N SER A 396 -49.48 -21.70 -19.64
CA SER A 396 -50.69 -21.70 -20.49
C SER A 396 -50.58 -20.62 -21.56
N SER A 397 -51.05 -20.92 -22.77
CA SER A 397 -51.22 -19.94 -23.84
C SER A 397 -52.52 -19.17 -23.64
N GLY A 398 -52.46 -17.81 -23.75
CA GLY A 398 -53.69 -16.99 -23.73
C GLY A 398 -54.06 -16.43 -22.35
N PHE A 399 -53.13 -16.33 -21.43
CA PHE A 399 -53.41 -15.80 -20.12
C PHE A 399 -53.44 -14.26 -20.09
N SER A 400 -54.36 -13.71 -19.34
CA SER A 400 -54.57 -12.27 -19.22
C SER A 400 -53.89 -11.64 -18.01
N SER A 401 -53.77 -12.36 -16.91
CA SER A 401 -53.11 -11.92 -15.68
C SER A 401 -52.56 -13.09 -14.90
N GLY A 402 -51.40 -12.91 -14.25
CA GLY A 402 -50.79 -13.93 -13.41
C GLY A 402 -49.28 -14.06 -13.56
N CYS A 403 -48.74 -15.23 -13.24
CA CYS A 403 -47.33 -15.55 -13.38
C CYS A 403 -47.14 -16.91 -14.05
N ARG A 404 -46.21 -17.00 -14.99
CA ARG A 404 -45.83 -18.25 -15.66
C ARG A 404 -44.35 -18.30 -16.03
N VAL A 405 -43.82 -19.47 -16.35
CA VAL A 405 -42.50 -19.65 -16.91
C VAL A 405 -42.53 -19.45 -18.42
N LEU A 406 -41.61 -18.63 -18.92
CA LEU A 406 -41.40 -18.43 -20.34
C LEU A 406 -39.96 -18.72 -20.74
N GLN A 407 -39.83 -19.30 -21.94
CA GLN A 407 -38.55 -19.39 -22.62
C GLN A 407 -38.27 -18.12 -23.42
N PHE A 408 -37.02 -17.69 -23.40
CA PHE A 408 -36.53 -16.60 -24.23
C PHE A 408 -35.64 -17.15 -25.31
N THR A 409 -36.04 -16.96 -26.55
CA THR A 409 -35.22 -17.30 -27.71
C THR A 409 -34.13 -16.24 -27.88
N GLY A 410 -32.89 -16.65 -27.79
CA GLY A 410 -31.73 -15.77 -27.95
C GLY A 410 -30.76 -15.81 -26.77
N THR A 411 -29.62 -16.40 -26.98
CA THR A 411 -28.58 -16.67 -25.97
C THR A 411 -27.84 -15.44 -25.46
N THR A 412 -28.12 -14.27 -25.99
CA THR A 412 -27.34 -13.04 -25.70
C THR A 412 -27.78 -12.30 -24.43
N LYS A 413 -28.73 -12.84 -23.66
CA LYS A 413 -29.47 -12.03 -22.67
C LYS A 413 -29.31 -12.43 -21.21
N GLY A 414 -28.41 -13.31 -20.94
CA GLY A 414 -28.04 -13.66 -19.58
C GLY A 414 -28.94 -14.63 -18.85
N PHE A 415 -30.10 -15.02 -19.41
CA PHE A 415 -30.88 -16.19 -19.02
C PHE A 415 -31.83 -16.62 -20.12
N SER A 416 -32.03 -17.92 -20.25
CA SER A 416 -32.88 -18.51 -21.31
C SER A 416 -34.32 -18.71 -20.87
N TYR A 417 -34.59 -18.72 -19.58
CA TYR A 417 -35.91 -18.93 -18.98
C TYR A 417 -36.08 -18.02 -17.76
N GLY A 418 -37.30 -17.59 -17.50
CA GLY A 418 -37.63 -16.76 -16.35
C GLY A 418 -39.12 -16.83 -15.99
N LEU A 419 -39.43 -16.28 -14.83
CA LEU A 419 -40.78 -16.02 -14.37
C LEU A 419 -41.31 -14.78 -15.05
N TYR A 420 -42.40 -14.93 -15.79
CA TYR A 420 -43.09 -13.85 -16.46
C TYR A 420 -44.33 -13.44 -15.67
N PHE A 421 -44.35 -12.18 -15.28
CA PHE A 421 -45.47 -11.56 -14.59
C PHE A 421 -46.22 -10.67 -15.56
N ARG A 422 -47.51 -10.88 -15.64
CA ARG A 422 -48.42 -10.04 -16.42
C ARG A 422 -49.65 -9.70 -15.59
N ASN A 423 -49.98 -8.42 -15.51
CA ASN A 423 -51.22 -7.95 -14.92
C ASN A 423 -51.90 -6.97 -15.86
N ILE A 424 -53.08 -7.36 -16.41
CA ILE A 424 -53.82 -6.58 -17.39
C ILE A 424 -55.05 -5.92 -16.78
N ASN A 425 -55.60 -6.44 -15.68
CA ASN A 425 -56.92 -6.09 -15.17
C ASN A 425 -56.94 -5.41 -13.79
N GLY A 426 -55.88 -4.83 -13.38
CA GLY A 426 -55.94 -3.78 -12.41
C GLY A 426 -56.05 -4.13 -10.93
N ASN A 427 -55.93 -5.38 -10.48
CA ASN A 427 -55.90 -5.69 -9.05
C ASN A 427 -54.47 -6.00 -8.57
N LYS A 428 -54.04 -5.23 -7.56
CA LYS A 428 -52.79 -5.47 -6.90
C LYS A 428 -52.71 -6.89 -6.34
N HIS A 429 -51.53 -7.55 -6.53
CA HIS A 429 -51.27 -8.93 -6.08
C HIS A 429 -52.13 -10.04 -6.72
N GLN A 430 -52.74 -9.81 -7.87
CA GLN A 430 -53.46 -10.88 -8.58
C GLN A 430 -52.56 -11.97 -9.12
N GLY A 431 -51.36 -11.63 -9.59
CA GLY A 431 -50.34 -12.60 -9.99
C GLY A 431 -49.24 -12.70 -8.93
N TYR A 432 -48.83 -13.90 -8.63
CA TYR A 432 -47.68 -14.11 -7.74
C TYR A 432 -46.85 -15.33 -8.12
N ALA A 433 -45.59 -15.28 -7.71
CA ALA A 433 -44.73 -16.45 -7.59
C ALA A 433 -44.17 -16.50 -6.18
N LYS A 434 -44.31 -17.61 -5.50
CA LYS A 434 -43.80 -17.80 -4.13
C LYS A 434 -42.88 -19.00 -4.07
N TYR A 435 -41.71 -18.80 -3.45
CA TYR A 435 -40.72 -19.85 -3.20
C TYR A 435 -40.69 -20.20 -1.73
N GLY A 436 -40.77 -21.48 -1.39
CA GLY A 436 -40.70 -21.96 -0.02
C GLY A 436 -42.02 -22.09 0.71
N LEU A 437 -43.15 -22.14 -0.02
CA LEU A 437 -44.45 -22.48 0.58
C LEU A 437 -44.46 -23.93 1.11
N LYS A 438 -45.29 -24.19 2.12
CA LYS A 438 -45.36 -25.48 2.82
C LYS A 438 -45.55 -26.68 1.89
N ASP A 439 -46.37 -26.52 0.88
CA ASP A 439 -46.76 -27.59 -0.05
C ASP A 439 -45.85 -27.69 -1.28
N ALA A 440 -44.83 -26.80 -1.37
CA ALA A 440 -43.91 -26.76 -2.52
C ALA A 440 -42.70 -27.71 -2.39
N GLY A 441 -42.64 -28.50 -1.31
CA GLY A 441 -41.55 -29.47 -1.09
C GLY A 441 -40.16 -28.90 -0.76
N THR A 442 -40.06 -27.58 -0.63
CA THR A 442 -38.80 -26.89 -0.35
C THR A 442 -39.00 -25.90 0.80
N THR A 443 -38.01 -25.83 1.70
CA THR A 443 -38.04 -24.91 2.82
C THR A 443 -36.90 -23.90 2.69
N VAL A 444 -37.18 -22.63 2.93
CA VAL A 444 -36.18 -21.56 3.02
C VAL A 444 -35.99 -21.24 4.50
N SER A 445 -35.08 -21.96 5.16
CA SER A 445 -34.74 -21.71 6.55
C SER A 445 -33.62 -20.66 6.61
N MET A 446 -33.87 -19.55 7.34
CA MET A 446 -32.90 -18.48 7.54
C MET A 446 -32.63 -18.26 9.01
N ALA A 447 -31.36 -18.11 9.37
CA ALA A 447 -30.93 -17.68 10.69
C ALA A 447 -30.92 -16.13 10.78
N PRO A 448 -30.90 -15.54 11.99
CA PRO A 448 -30.71 -14.10 12.13
C PRO A 448 -29.45 -13.62 11.38
N GLY A 449 -29.57 -12.53 10.64
CA GLY A 449 -28.47 -12.00 9.87
C GLY A 449 -28.91 -11.03 8.78
N HIS A 450 -27.93 -10.47 8.08
CA HIS A 450 -28.12 -9.60 6.91
C HIS A 450 -28.06 -10.42 5.63
N TYR A 451 -29.05 -10.27 4.76
CA TYR A 451 -29.20 -11.04 3.54
C TYR A 451 -29.29 -10.14 2.31
N THR A 452 -28.84 -10.67 1.18
CA THR A 452 -29.03 -10.05 -0.13
C THR A 452 -29.74 -11.05 -1.06
N LEU A 453 -30.87 -10.64 -1.63
CA LEU A 453 -31.47 -11.28 -2.78
C LEU A 453 -30.98 -10.56 -4.04
N LYS A 454 -30.32 -11.30 -4.93
CA LYS A 454 -29.95 -10.83 -6.26
C LYS A 454 -30.78 -11.53 -7.31
N TYR A 455 -31.17 -10.79 -8.34
CA TYR A 455 -31.94 -11.32 -9.45
C TYR A 455 -31.70 -10.49 -10.70
N LYS A 456 -31.91 -11.10 -11.87
CA LYS A 456 -31.96 -10.35 -13.13
C LYS A 456 -33.40 -10.09 -13.52
N MET A 457 -33.67 -8.92 -14.05
CA MET A 457 -34.99 -8.51 -14.49
C MET A 457 -34.95 -7.75 -15.79
N CYS A 458 -35.96 -7.95 -16.60
CA CYS A 458 -36.23 -7.23 -17.83
C CYS A 458 -37.71 -7.13 -18.11
N ASN A 459 -38.10 -6.23 -19.02
CA ASN A 459 -39.46 -6.10 -19.54
C ASN A 459 -39.72 -7.10 -20.68
N TRP A 460 -40.97 -7.40 -20.92
CA TRP A 460 -41.33 -8.25 -22.07
C TRP A 460 -41.53 -7.44 -23.35
N ASN A 461 -42.41 -6.47 -23.36
CA ASN A 461 -42.86 -5.87 -24.62
C ASN A 461 -43.38 -4.43 -24.58
N MET A 462 -43.36 -3.73 -23.47
CA MET A 462 -43.97 -2.41 -23.32
C MET A 462 -43.06 -1.38 -22.65
N ALA A 463 -43.24 -0.12 -23.04
CA ALA A 463 -42.46 1.00 -22.47
C ALA A 463 -42.95 1.40 -21.08
N ASP A 464 -44.23 1.16 -20.77
CA ASP A 464 -44.84 1.55 -19.50
C ASP A 464 -45.07 0.33 -18.63
N PHE A 465 -44.35 0.28 -17.53
CA PHE A 465 -44.25 -0.88 -16.68
C PHE A 465 -44.83 -0.63 -15.31
N GLY A 466 -45.81 -1.40 -14.96
CA GLY A 466 -46.27 -1.53 -13.60
C GLY A 466 -45.18 -2.16 -12.70
N PRO A 467 -45.01 -1.67 -11.46
CA PRO A 467 -44.04 -2.22 -10.55
C PRO A 467 -44.34 -3.64 -10.14
N ILE A 468 -43.32 -4.37 -9.76
CA ILE A 468 -43.41 -5.63 -9.00
C ILE A 468 -42.99 -5.36 -7.54
N GLU A 469 -43.54 -6.14 -6.64
CA GLU A 469 -43.12 -6.17 -5.24
C GLU A 469 -42.49 -7.51 -4.93
N ILE A 470 -41.32 -7.47 -4.24
CA ILE A 470 -40.67 -8.64 -3.69
C ILE A 470 -40.77 -8.55 -2.18
N HIS A 471 -41.32 -9.60 -1.57
CA HIS A 471 -41.50 -9.69 -0.14
C HIS A 471 -40.74 -10.87 0.43
N ILE A 472 -40.18 -10.70 1.59
CA ILE A 472 -39.72 -11.78 2.47
C ILE A 472 -40.81 -11.98 3.50
N GLU A 473 -41.48 -13.10 3.47
CA GLU A 473 -42.61 -13.38 4.36
C GLU A 473 -42.25 -14.47 5.37
N LYS A 474 -42.69 -14.35 6.63
CA LYS A 474 -42.70 -15.49 7.55
C LYS A 474 -43.65 -16.55 6.98
N ARG A 475 -43.17 -17.78 6.87
CA ARG A 475 -43.97 -18.89 6.34
C ARG A 475 -45.24 -19.16 7.14
N THR A 476 -45.17 -18.97 8.47
CA THR A 476 -46.33 -19.03 9.35
C THR A 476 -47.04 -17.68 9.34
N GLY A 477 -48.27 -17.67 8.83
CA GLY A 477 -49.13 -16.48 8.81
C GLY A 477 -48.90 -15.54 7.62
N ASN A 478 -47.99 -15.83 6.71
CA ASN A 478 -47.68 -15.04 5.49
C ASN A 478 -47.43 -13.54 5.80
N VAL A 479 -46.78 -13.26 6.89
CA VAL A 479 -46.47 -11.88 7.32
C VAL A 479 -45.20 -11.42 6.63
N SER A 480 -45.29 -10.35 5.83
CA SER A 480 -44.13 -9.72 5.23
C SER A 480 -43.28 -9.03 6.29
N ILE A 481 -42.01 -9.37 6.34
CA ILE A 481 -41.03 -8.77 7.25
C ILE A 481 -40.12 -7.75 6.56
N ALA A 482 -39.97 -7.88 5.25
CA ALA A 482 -39.26 -6.96 4.39
C ALA A 482 -39.88 -6.96 3.00
N SER A 483 -39.90 -5.82 2.32
CA SER A 483 -40.37 -5.71 0.95
C SER A 483 -39.63 -4.64 0.17
N GLN A 484 -39.54 -4.83 -1.14
CA GLN A 484 -39.02 -3.84 -2.07
C GLN A 484 -39.96 -3.78 -3.27
N THR A 485 -40.35 -2.56 -3.64
CA THR A 485 -41.07 -2.28 -4.87
C THR A 485 -40.07 -1.95 -5.97
N TYR A 486 -40.26 -2.55 -7.12
CA TYR A 486 -39.35 -2.40 -8.23
C TYR A 486 -40.09 -2.01 -9.51
N THR A 487 -39.73 -0.86 -10.08
CA THR A 487 -40.22 -0.42 -11.38
C THR A 487 -39.11 -0.61 -12.42
N PRO A 488 -39.21 -1.53 -13.34
CA PRO A 488 -38.21 -1.71 -14.37
C PRO A 488 -38.19 -0.51 -15.31
N ASN A 489 -37.03 0.02 -15.57
CA ASN A 489 -36.81 1.11 -16.54
C ASN A 489 -36.05 0.63 -17.79
N ILE A 490 -35.98 -0.69 -17.98
CA ILE A 490 -35.25 -1.27 -19.10
C ILE A 490 -36.22 -1.59 -20.20
N ASN A 491 -36.07 -0.91 -21.32
CA ASN A 491 -36.85 -1.18 -22.51
C ASN A 491 -36.28 -2.43 -23.21
N ILE A 492 -37.03 -3.52 -23.23
CA ILE A 492 -36.71 -4.64 -24.10
C ILE A 492 -37.30 -4.33 -25.44
N GLY A 493 -36.46 -4.18 -26.46
CA GLY A 493 -36.92 -3.95 -27.82
C GLY A 493 -38.00 -4.93 -28.28
N ASN A 494 -38.70 -4.52 -29.32
CA ASN A 494 -39.90 -5.08 -29.87
C ASN A 494 -39.80 -6.62 -30.05
N LYS A 495 -40.88 -7.32 -29.77
CA LYS A 495 -41.07 -8.78 -29.88
C LYS A 495 -40.68 -9.39 -31.23
N THR A 496 -40.63 -8.58 -32.29
CA THR A 496 -40.38 -9.05 -33.66
C THR A 496 -38.91 -9.31 -33.96
N ASP A 497 -37.96 -8.81 -33.17
CA ASP A 497 -36.57 -8.79 -33.61
C ASP A 497 -35.59 -9.63 -32.76
N ASN A 498 -36.06 -10.44 -31.81
CA ASN A 498 -35.20 -11.20 -30.91
C ASN A 498 -34.13 -10.33 -30.16
N ASN A 499 -34.30 -9.04 -30.18
CA ASN A 499 -33.34 -8.04 -29.70
C ASN A 499 -33.75 -7.53 -28.33
N PHE A 500 -33.59 -8.35 -27.32
CA PHE A 500 -33.80 -7.92 -25.96
C PHE A 500 -32.58 -7.13 -25.44
N SER A 501 -32.75 -6.07 -24.73
CA SER A 501 -31.68 -5.50 -23.91
C SER A 501 -31.25 -6.50 -22.82
N SER A 502 -29.96 -6.51 -22.46
CA SER A 502 -29.48 -7.42 -21.42
C SER A 502 -30.27 -7.22 -20.13
N PRO A 503 -30.73 -8.28 -19.44
CA PRO A 503 -31.41 -8.17 -18.16
C PRO A 503 -30.52 -7.46 -17.16
N ALA A 504 -31.05 -6.47 -16.43
CA ALA A 504 -30.29 -5.75 -15.42
C ALA A 504 -30.24 -6.54 -14.11
N GLN A 505 -29.08 -6.57 -13.51
CA GLN A 505 -28.88 -7.12 -12.19
C GLN A 505 -29.54 -6.20 -11.14
N GLN A 506 -30.37 -6.79 -10.29
CA GLN A 506 -31.05 -6.13 -9.19
C GLN A 506 -30.61 -6.70 -7.84
N THR A 507 -30.71 -5.89 -6.81
CA THR A 507 -30.31 -6.26 -5.45
C THR A 507 -31.36 -5.80 -4.45
N PHE A 508 -31.77 -6.68 -3.55
CA PHE A 508 -32.65 -6.41 -2.43
C PHE A 508 -31.98 -6.86 -1.15
N GLU A 509 -31.66 -5.93 -0.26
CA GLU A 509 -31.03 -6.19 1.04
C GLU A 509 -32.07 -6.15 2.15
N PHE A 510 -32.00 -7.11 3.08
CA PHE A 510 -32.92 -7.21 4.21
C PHE A 510 -32.29 -7.92 5.39
N ASP A 511 -32.88 -7.70 6.59
CA ASP A 511 -32.44 -8.32 7.83
C ASP A 511 -33.43 -9.38 8.30
N ILE A 512 -32.91 -10.55 8.68
CA ILE A 512 -33.64 -11.58 9.42
C ILE A 512 -33.30 -11.43 10.88
N THR A 513 -34.30 -11.23 11.73
CA THR A 513 -34.13 -11.02 13.17
C THR A 513 -34.37 -12.28 14.01
N GLU A 514 -35.11 -13.26 13.46
CA GLU A 514 -35.46 -14.52 14.12
C GLU A 514 -35.17 -15.71 13.22
N GLN A 515 -34.65 -16.78 13.79
CA GLN A 515 -34.51 -18.03 13.04
C GLN A 515 -35.87 -18.59 12.70
N GLY A 516 -36.07 -18.98 11.43
CA GLY A 516 -37.35 -19.52 11.00
C GLY A 516 -37.39 -19.90 9.53
N ASP A 517 -38.58 -20.33 9.09
CA ASP A 517 -38.86 -20.61 7.71
C ASP A 517 -39.55 -19.41 7.05
N TYR A 518 -39.03 -19.05 5.88
CA TYR A 518 -39.47 -17.89 5.13
C TYR A 518 -39.93 -18.26 3.72
N VAL A 519 -40.67 -17.34 3.10
CA VAL A 519 -41.13 -17.41 1.73
C VAL A 519 -40.61 -16.17 1.01
N ILE A 520 -40.03 -16.36 -0.16
CA ILE A 520 -39.73 -15.28 -1.10
C ILE A 520 -40.96 -15.15 -2.02
N ALA A 521 -41.68 -14.06 -1.86
CA ALA A 521 -42.91 -13.81 -2.63
C ALA A 521 -42.70 -12.65 -3.60
N ILE A 522 -43.08 -12.88 -4.84
CA ILE A 522 -43.01 -11.86 -5.88
C ILE A 522 -44.43 -11.63 -6.37
N TYR A 523 -44.87 -10.37 -6.34
CA TYR A 523 -46.20 -9.95 -6.71
C TYR A 523 -46.17 -8.95 -7.84
N SER A 524 -47.21 -8.94 -8.68
CA SER A 524 -47.50 -7.75 -9.47
C SER A 524 -48.05 -6.66 -8.55
N ALA A 525 -47.43 -5.48 -8.56
CA ALA A 525 -47.74 -4.40 -7.61
C ALA A 525 -48.70 -3.35 -8.16
N ALA A 526 -48.90 -3.33 -9.49
CA ALA A 526 -49.69 -2.27 -10.10
C ALA A 526 -51.18 -2.64 -10.26
N SER A 527 -52.00 -1.60 -10.24
CA SER A 527 -53.34 -1.58 -10.76
C SER A 527 -53.39 -1.46 -12.30
N GLU A 528 -52.25 -1.35 -12.93
CA GLU A 528 -52.08 -1.19 -14.37
C GLU A 528 -51.20 -2.29 -14.95
N TRP A 529 -51.02 -2.30 -16.27
CA TRP A 529 -50.26 -3.31 -16.98
C TRP A 529 -48.86 -3.47 -16.43
N SER A 530 -48.51 -4.64 -15.94
CA SER A 530 -47.13 -5.00 -15.60
C SER A 530 -46.71 -6.20 -16.45
N ASP A 531 -45.57 -6.07 -17.11
CA ASP A 531 -44.98 -7.08 -17.96
C ASP A 531 -43.50 -7.25 -17.58
N ALA A 532 -43.20 -8.06 -16.58
CA ALA A 532 -41.85 -8.28 -16.09
C ALA A 532 -41.41 -9.74 -16.21
N ILE A 533 -40.12 -9.91 -16.47
CA ILE A 533 -39.48 -11.21 -16.47
C ILE A 533 -38.36 -11.19 -15.45
N ILE A 534 -38.37 -12.18 -14.56
CA ILE A 534 -37.38 -12.32 -13.50
C ILE A 534 -36.73 -13.69 -13.62
N GLY A 535 -35.39 -13.69 -13.56
CA GLY A 535 -34.64 -14.93 -13.62
C GLY A 535 -33.33 -14.81 -12.85
N GLN A 536 -32.59 -15.91 -12.76
CA GLN A 536 -31.30 -15.98 -12.08
C GLN A 536 -31.33 -15.37 -10.66
N MET A 537 -32.25 -15.87 -9.85
CA MET A 537 -32.45 -15.41 -8.49
C MET A 537 -31.64 -16.23 -7.50
N TYR A 538 -30.98 -15.58 -6.57
CA TYR A 538 -30.29 -16.22 -5.46
C TYR A 538 -30.26 -15.33 -4.23
N ILE A 539 -30.36 -15.96 -3.07
CA ILE A 539 -30.35 -15.31 -1.76
C ILE A 539 -29.09 -15.70 -1.01
N MET A 540 -28.51 -14.76 -0.31
CA MET A 540 -27.25 -14.95 0.37
C MET A 540 -27.28 -14.39 1.78
N ASN A 541 -26.60 -15.05 2.69
CA ASN A 541 -26.37 -14.56 4.03
C ASN A 541 -25.04 -13.77 4.05
N ASN A 542 -25.13 -12.45 4.21
CA ASN A 542 -24.00 -11.54 4.30
C ASN A 542 -23.45 -11.40 5.72
N SER A 543 -23.98 -12.15 6.70
CA SER A 543 -23.56 -12.04 8.10
C SER A 543 -22.11 -12.44 8.35
N TYR A 544 -21.42 -12.92 7.31
CA TYR A 544 -19.98 -13.23 7.31
C TYR A 544 -19.13 -12.22 6.53
N VAL A 545 -19.73 -11.15 6.02
CA VAL A 545 -18.89 -10.02 5.58
C VAL A 545 -18.26 -9.48 6.86
N ALA A 546 -16.94 -9.63 6.96
CA ALA A 546 -16.19 -9.13 8.07
C ALA A 546 -16.56 -7.66 8.28
N THR A 547 -17.34 -7.39 9.30
CA THR A 547 -17.34 -6.05 9.84
C THR A 547 -15.92 -5.84 10.34
N GLY A 548 -15.11 -5.07 9.63
CA GLY A 548 -13.71 -4.77 9.95
C GLY A 548 -13.55 -4.00 11.26
N ILE A 549 -14.29 -4.38 12.28
CA ILE A 549 -14.19 -3.90 13.65
C ILE A 549 -13.45 -4.99 14.41
N HIS A 550 -12.11 -4.97 14.28
CA HIS A 550 -11.29 -5.70 15.22
C HIS A 550 -11.48 -5.10 16.60
N THR A 551 -12.08 -5.87 17.50
CA THR A 551 -11.83 -5.69 18.91
C THR A 551 -10.35 -6.04 19.14
N THR A 552 -9.45 -5.05 19.08
CA THR A 552 -8.22 -5.16 19.83
C THR A 552 -8.67 -5.48 21.26
N GLN A 553 -8.26 -6.64 21.79
CA GLN A 553 -8.34 -6.87 23.23
C GLN A 553 -7.55 -5.73 23.88
N ALA A 554 -8.26 -4.67 24.24
CA ALA A 554 -7.73 -3.69 25.15
C ALA A 554 -7.59 -4.43 26.47
N SER A 555 -6.34 -4.59 26.91
CA SER A 555 -6.03 -4.84 28.32
C SER A 555 -6.91 -3.93 29.17
N GLN A 556 -7.57 -4.52 30.16
CA GLN A 556 -8.39 -3.83 31.14
C GLN A 556 -7.62 -2.67 31.77
N GLU A 557 -7.94 -1.45 31.36
CA GLU A 557 -7.82 -0.26 32.19
C GLU A 557 -9.00 0.64 31.83
N GLY A 558 -9.80 0.93 32.85
CA GLY A 558 -11.09 1.56 32.73
C GLY A 558 -11.04 3.01 32.25
N ASN A 559 -11.35 3.19 30.98
CA ASN A 559 -11.92 4.42 30.45
C ASN A 559 -12.71 4.04 29.20
N GLU A 560 -14.03 4.23 29.24
CA GLU A 560 -14.90 4.02 28.09
C GLU A 560 -14.44 4.90 26.93
N ARG A 561 -13.87 4.28 25.92
CA ARG A 561 -13.53 4.97 24.68
C ARG A 561 -14.67 4.81 23.69
N ILE A 562 -15.21 5.93 23.22
CA ILE A 562 -16.28 5.98 22.23
C ILE A 562 -15.67 6.38 20.88
N TYR A 563 -16.03 5.69 19.82
CA TYR A 563 -15.54 5.95 18.47
C TYR A 563 -16.70 6.26 17.52
N ASN A 564 -16.46 7.16 16.56
CA ASN A 564 -17.36 7.33 15.42
C ASN A 564 -17.13 6.22 14.36
N LEU A 565 -17.94 6.20 13.31
CA LEU A 565 -17.81 5.20 12.23
C LEU A 565 -16.51 5.31 11.41
N GLN A 566 -15.79 6.42 11.52
CA GLN A 566 -14.46 6.62 10.91
C GLN A 566 -13.32 6.16 11.84
N GLY A 567 -13.64 5.54 12.99
CA GLY A 567 -12.65 5.05 13.95
C GLY A 567 -12.00 6.14 14.80
N GLN A 568 -12.48 7.39 14.76
CA GLN A 568 -11.97 8.47 15.58
C GLN A 568 -12.52 8.39 17.00
N ASN A 569 -11.63 8.47 17.98
CA ASN A 569 -12.02 8.51 19.40
C ASN A 569 -12.70 9.84 19.71
N ILE A 570 -13.89 9.77 20.34
CA ILE A 570 -14.66 10.92 20.76
C ILE A 570 -14.74 10.99 22.28
N ARG A 571 -14.49 12.15 22.85
CA ARG A 571 -14.42 12.34 24.31
C ARG A 571 -15.76 12.22 25.02
N SER A 572 -16.86 12.50 24.36
CA SER A 572 -18.21 12.44 24.95
C SER A 572 -19.28 12.26 23.89
N LEU A 573 -20.18 11.31 24.10
CA LEU A 573 -21.33 11.07 23.22
C LEU A 573 -22.35 12.22 23.26
N SER A 574 -22.45 12.92 24.40
CA SER A 574 -23.42 14.03 24.60
C SER A 574 -23.18 15.21 23.65
N GLN A 575 -21.93 15.45 23.25
CA GLN A 575 -21.52 16.55 22.37
C GLN A 575 -21.54 16.21 20.88
N GLN A 576 -21.91 14.99 20.52
CA GLN A 576 -21.93 14.53 19.13
C GLN A 576 -23.30 14.72 18.48
N LYS A 577 -23.33 14.83 17.14
CA LYS A 577 -24.57 14.85 16.36
C LYS A 577 -25.28 13.48 16.47
N PRO A 578 -26.62 13.43 16.20
CA PRO A 578 -27.30 12.14 16.07
C PRO A 578 -26.57 11.22 15.08
N GLY A 579 -26.39 9.96 15.45
CA GLY A 579 -25.61 9.04 14.63
C GLY A 579 -25.28 7.72 15.33
N ILE A 580 -24.48 6.90 14.66
CA ILE A 580 -24.01 5.60 15.15
C ILE A 580 -22.59 5.77 15.70
N TYR A 581 -22.36 5.25 16.90
CA TYR A 581 -21.09 5.27 17.61
C TYR A 581 -20.78 3.88 18.16
N ILE A 582 -19.55 3.62 18.53
CA ILE A 582 -19.10 2.34 19.08
C ILE A 582 -18.40 2.60 20.41
N SER A 583 -18.85 1.92 21.46
CA SER A 583 -18.18 1.88 22.75
C SER A 583 -18.07 0.44 23.23
N ASN A 584 -16.89 0.03 23.65
CA ASN A 584 -16.60 -1.34 24.12
C ASN A 584 -17.09 -2.44 23.15
N GLY A 585 -16.93 -2.19 21.82
CA GLY A 585 -17.38 -3.11 20.79
C GLY A 585 -18.89 -3.17 20.57
N LYS A 586 -19.69 -2.34 21.26
CA LYS A 586 -21.14 -2.28 21.11
C LYS A 586 -21.56 -1.03 20.33
N LYS A 587 -22.52 -1.20 19.44
CA LYS A 587 -23.15 -0.11 18.68
C LYS A 587 -24.02 0.73 19.61
N ILE A 588 -23.78 2.03 19.65
CA ILE A 588 -24.60 3.02 20.34
C ILE A 588 -25.27 3.90 19.28
N ILE A 589 -26.58 4.07 19.37
CA ILE A 589 -27.33 4.99 18.50
C ILE A 589 -27.67 6.23 19.33
N LYS A 590 -27.09 7.38 18.97
CA LYS A 590 -27.53 8.67 19.50
C LYS A 590 -28.65 9.20 18.59
N ARG A 591 -29.83 9.38 19.17
CA ARG A 591 -31.01 9.97 18.52
C ARG A 591 -31.01 11.48 18.62
#